data_bd1b505bbae4ee668c91e2352d2bf626
#
_entry.id   bd1b505bbae4ee668c91e2352d2bf626
#
_cell.length_a   1.000
_cell.length_b   1.000
_cell.length_c   1.000
_cell.angle_alpha   90.00
_cell.angle_beta   90.00
_cell.angle_gamma   90.00
#
_symmetry.space_group_name_H-M   'P 1'
#
loop_
_entity.id
_entity.type
_entity.pdbx_description
1 polymer ?
#
loop_
_entity_poly.entity_id
_entity_poly.type
_entity_poly.pdbx_seq_one_letter_code
_entity_poly.pdbx_strand_id
1 'polypeptide(L)'
;MDGSTNYKEQLRYIDFSAAMGYQSVLVDALWDKQIGREKIEELAKYGKDKGVALYLWYNSNGYWNDAPQTPRGIMDNAIARRKEMKWMQSIGIRGIKVDFFGGDKQMTMQLYEDILSDANEYGLLVIFHGCTLPRGWERMYPNFASSEAVLASENLHFSQGSCDHEAFNATLHPFIRNTVGSMDFGGSALNKYYNADNAPRGSRRVTSDVYALATAVLFQSPVQHFALAPNN
;
A
#
# COMPACT_ATOMS: atom_id res chain seq x y z
N MET A 1 12.04 -6.46 1.66
CA MET A 1 11.17 -5.52 0.98
C MET A 1 11.94 -4.59 0.05
N ASP A 2 12.93 -3.89 0.52
CA ASP A 2 13.61 -2.85 -0.27
C ASP A 2 14.36 -3.36 -1.51
N GLY A 3 14.75 -4.63 -1.55
CA GLY A 3 15.44 -5.21 -2.70
C GLY A 3 14.57 -5.48 -3.93
N SER A 4 13.25 -5.56 -3.78
CA SER A 4 12.30 -5.77 -4.89
C SER A 4 11.84 -4.47 -5.55
N THR A 5 12.07 -3.31 -4.92
CA THR A 5 11.77 -2.01 -5.50
C THR A 5 12.84 -1.63 -6.52
N ASN A 6 12.96 -2.40 -7.59
CA ASN A 6 13.86 -2.15 -8.69
C ASN A 6 13.14 -2.36 -10.03
N TYR A 7 13.62 -1.72 -11.08
CA TYR A 7 12.97 -1.69 -12.38
C TYR A 7 12.66 -3.10 -12.96
N LYS A 8 13.63 -4.01 -12.87
CA LYS A 8 13.50 -5.37 -13.42
C LYS A 8 12.41 -6.18 -12.70
N GLU A 9 12.40 -6.10 -11.38
CA GLU A 9 11.36 -6.80 -10.59
C GLU A 9 9.98 -6.19 -10.83
N GLN A 10 9.88 -4.86 -10.97
CA GLN A 10 8.58 -4.22 -11.25
C GLN A 10 8.01 -4.64 -12.62
N LEU A 11 8.83 -4.84 -13.64
CA LEU A 11 8.38 -5.42 -14.91
C LEU A 11 7.81 -6.83 -14.70
N ARG A 12 8.48 -7.68 -13.89
CA ARG A 12 7.99 -9.04 -13.57
C ARG A 12 6.66 -8.99 -12.81
N TYR A 13 6.50 -8.07 -11.86
CA TYR A 13 5.24 -7.90 -11.14
C TYR A 13 4.10 -7.41 -12.04
N ILE A 14 4.38 -6.54 -13.00
CA ILE A 14 3.39 -6.11 -14.00
C ILE A 14 2.96 -7.30 -14.87
N ASP A 15 3.92 -8.10 -15.35
CA ASP A 15 3.63 -9.30 -16.15
C ASP A 15 2.82 -10.32 -15.38
N PHE A 16 3.20 -10.56 -14.13
CA PHE A 16 2.49 -11.45 -13.22
C PHE A 16 1.06 -10.96 -12.97
N SER A 17 0.88 -9.67 -12.68
CA SER A 17 -0.43 -9.07 -12.45
C SER A 17 -1.33 -9.18 -13.68
N ALA A 18 -0.80 -8.93 -14.87
CA ALA A 18 -1.53 -9.11 -16.11
C ALA A 18 -1.96 -10.57 -16.31
N ALA A 19 -1.08 -11.53 -16.06
CA ALA A 19 -1.35 -12.97 -16.17
C ALA A 19 -2.40 -13.45 -15.15
N MET A 20 -2.40 -12.87 -13.95
CA MET A 20 -3.34 -13.19 -12.88
C MET A 20 -4.67 -12.44 -13.00
N GLY A 21 -4.81 -11.50 -13.94
CA GLY A 21 -5.98 -10.64 -14.05
C GLY A 21 -6.07 -9.57 -12.96
N TYR A 22 -4.95 -9.25 -12.30
CA TYR A 22 -4.90 -8.16 -11.33
C TYR A 22 -4.87 -6.81 -12.04
N GLN A 23 -5.53 -5.83 -11.45
CA GLN A 23 -5.76 -4.54 -12.07
C GLN A 23 -4.63 -3.54 -11.85
N SER A 24 -3.78 -3.77 -10.84
CA SER A 24 -2.73 -2.82 -10.50
C SER A 24 -1.53 -3.46 -9.80
N VAL A 25 -0.42 -2.72 -9.82
CA VAL A 25 0.80 -2.98 -9.04
C VAL A 25 1.12 -1.74 -8.21
N LEU A 26 1.42 -1.93 -6.92
CA LEU A 26 1.98 -0.90 -6.06
C LEU A 26 3.50 -0.96 -6.10
N VAL A 27 4.14 0.12 -6.55
CA VAL A 27 5.58 0.32 -6.44
C VAL A 27 5.85 0.98 -5.08
N ASP A 28 6.43 0.21 -4.17
CA ASP A 28 6.58 0.59 -2.76
C ASP A 28 7.77 1.53 -2.51
N ALA A 29 8.07 1.85 -1.26
CA ALA A 29 9.06 2.82 -0.81
C ALA A 29 10.42 2.73 -1.52
N LEU A 30 11.15 3.82 -1.57
CA LEU A 30 12.46 3.99 -2.19
C LEU A 30 12.49 3.94 -3.72
N TRP A 31 11.35 3.91 -4.39
CA TRP A 31 11.29 3.89 -5.86
C TRP A 31 11.99 5.11 -6.50
N ASP A 32 11.96 6.25 -5.83
CA ASP A 32 12.63 7.49 -6.28
C ASP A 32 14.15 7.36 -6.37
N LYS A 33 14.74 6.54 -5.49
CA LYS A 33 16.20 6.29 -5.45
C LYS A 33 16.62 5.06 -6.25
N GLN A 34 15.82 4.00 -6.20
CA GLN A 34 16.19 2.71 -6.78
C GLN A 34 15.74 2.55 -8.24
N ILE A 35 14.68 3.26 -8.64
CA ILE A 35 14.12 3.20 -10.00
C ILE A 35 14.29 4.56 -10.70
N GLY A 36 13.83 5.64 -10.06
CA GLY A 36 13.84 6.98 -10.62
C GLY A 36 12.63 7.28 -11.53
N ARG A 37 12.38 8.58 -11.72
CA ARG A 37 11.16 9.05 -12.42
C ARG A 37 11.04 8.56 -13.85
N GLU A 38 12.09 8.67 -14.64
CA GLU A 38 12.08 8.25 -16.04
C GLU A 38 11.67 6.78 -16.17
N LYS A 39 12.21 5.93 -15.32
CA LYS A 39 11.87 4.50 -15.31
C LYS A 39 10.47 4.22 -14.77
N ILE A 40 9.95 5.04 -13.87
CA ILE A 40 8.54 4.97 -13.46
C ILE A 40 7.61 5.33 -14.63
N GLU A 41 7.96 6.31 -15.45
CA GLU A 41 7.19 6.65 -16.66
C GLU A 41 7.17 5.48 -17.66
N GLU A 42 8.31 4.82 -17.87
CA GLU A 42 8.38 3.61 -18.68
C GLU A 42 7.52 2.47 -18.11
N LEU A 43 7.58 2.23 -16.78
CA LEU A 43 6.76 1.21 -16.11
C LEU A 43 5.27 1.53 -16.22
N ALA A 44 4.89 2.80 -16.05
CA ALA A 44 3.49 3.23 -16.19
C ALA A 44 2.95 2.97 -17.61
N LYS A 45 3.76 3.29 -18.62
CA LYS A 45 3.42 2.98 -20.00
C LYS A 45 3.32 1.47 -20.24
N TYR A 46 4.30 0.71 -19.78
CA TYR A 46 4.34 -0.75 -19.92
C TYR A 46 3.12 -1.41 -19.25
N GLY A 47 2.80 -0.98 -18.02
CA GLY A 47 1.62 -1.46 -17.31
C GLY A 47 0.32 -1.14 -18.08
N LYS A 48 0.19 0.09 -18.56
CA LYS A 48 -0.97 0.52 -19.36
C LYS A 48 -1.16 -0.36 -20.60
N ASP A 49 -0.07 -0.67 -21.31
CA ASP A 49 -0.12 -1.51 -22.53
C ASP A 49 -0.56 -2.96 -22.19
N LYS A 50 -0.41 -3.39 -20.94
CA LYS A 50 -0.85 -4.70 -20.42
C LYS A 50 -2.17 -4.65 -19.65
N GLY A 51 -2.80 -3.49 -19.52
CA GLY A 51 -4.03 -3.33 -18.74
C GLY A 51 -3.82 -3.30 -17.23
N VAL A 52 -2.59 -3.06 -16.76
CA VAL A 52 -2.21 -3.00 -15.33
C VAL A 52 -1.87 -1.56 -14.96
N ALA A 53 -2.59 -1.00 -14.00
CA ALA A 53 -2.33 0.33 -13.48
C ALA A 53 -1.18 0.32 -12.45
N LEU A 54 -0.52 1.47 -12.27
CA LEU A 54 0.46 1.64 -11.20
C LEU A 54 -0.08 2.51 -10.08
N TYR A 55 0.28 2.14 -8.86
CA TYR A 55 0.22 2.94 -7.64
C TYR A 55 1.63 3.24 -7.16
N LEU A 56 1.84 4.40 -6.55
CA LEU A 56 3.15 4.80 -6.01
C LEU A 56 3.05 5.06 -4.51
N TRP A 57 4.08 4.64 -3.80
CA TRP A 57 4.22 4.88 -2.37
C TRP A 57 4.85 6.25 -2.09
N TYR A 58 4.36 6.92 -1.04
CA TYR A 58 4.91 8.19 -0.53
C TYR A 58 4.92 8.20 1.00
N ASN A 59 5.96 8.81 1.56
CA ASN A 59 5.97 9.19 2.96
C ASN A 59 5.07 10.41 3.16
N SER A 60 4.16 10.37 4.15
CA SER A 60 3.29 11.50 4.46
C SER A 60 4.05 12.74 4.89
N ASN A 61 5.23 12.52 5.48
CA ASN A 61 6.04 13.55 6.13
C ASN A 61 5.28 14.26 7.25
N GLY A 62 4.32 13.56 7.87
CA GLY A 62 3.59 14.07 9.03
C GLY A 62 4.55 14.58 10.12
N TYR A 63 4.09 15.51 10.90
CA TYR A 63 4.90 16.32 11.80
C TYR A 63 5.86 15.55 12.74
N TRP A 64 5.46 14.34 13.17
CA TRP A 64 6.26 13.51 14.07
C TRP A 64 7.03 12.39 13.37
N ASN A 65 7.00 12.38 12.07
CA ASN A 65 7.52 11.27 11.29
C ASN A 65 9.01 11.45 11.00
N ASP A 66 9.82 10.60 11.57
CA ASP A 66 11.26 10.48 11.34
C ASP A 66 11.64 9.31 10.42
N ALA A 67 10.66 8.57 9.90
CA ALA A 67 10.90 7.43 9.01
C ALA A 67 11.72 7.85 7.78
N PRO A 68 12.82 7.15 7.49
CA PRO A 68 13.77 7.58 6.46
C PRO A 68 13.33 7.24 5.02
N GLN A 69 12.29 6.44 4.86
CA GLN A 69 11.83 5.98 3.55
C GLN A 69 11.35 7.14 2.68
N THR A 70 11.79 7.11 1.43
CA THR A 70 11.48 8.13 0.42
C THR A 70 10.55 7.59 -0.66
N PRO A 71 9.82 8.44 -1.43
CA PRO A 71 9.87 9.92 -1.48
C PRO A 71 9.37 10.62 -0.21
N ARG A 72 10.05 11.68 0.21
CA ARG A 72 9.73 12.51 1.38
C ARG A 72 9.65 13.99 1.02
N GLY A 73 9.05 14.81 1.91
CA GLY A 73 8.97 16.26 1.74
C GLY A 73 8.08 16.70 0.57
N ILE A 74 7.10 15.88 0.22
CA ILE A 74 6.18 16.12 -0.90
C ILE A 74 4.75 16.22 -0.38
N MET A 75 4.28 15.23 0.37
CA MET A 75 2.86 15.11 0.73
C MET A 75 2.41 16.14 1.77
N ASP A 76 3.29 16.58 2.64
CA ASP A 76 3.05 17.61 3.64
C ASP A 76 3.07 19.07 3.09
N ASN A 77 3.54 19.26 1.86
CA ASN A 77 3.61 20.58 1.22
C ASN A 77 2.64 20.67 0.04
N ALA A 78 1.64 21.53 0.12
CA ALA A 78 0.58 21.63 -0.88
C ALA A 78 1.12 21.90 -2.31
N ILE A 79 2.12 22.76 -2.46
CA ILE A 79 2.69 23.10 -3.79
C ILE A 79 3.43 21.89 -4.36
N ALA A 80 4.28 21.25 -3.55
CA ALA A 80 5.02 20.06 -3.96
C ALA A 80 4.06 18.91 -4.27
N ARG A 81 3.09 18.66 -3.40
CA ARG A 81 2.08 17.62 -3.55
C ARG A 81 1.27 17.76 -4.85
N ARG A 82 0.71 18.94 -5.12
CA ARG A 82 -0.07 19.17 -6.34
C ARG A 82 0.79 19.08 -7.61
N LYS A 83 2.02 19.55 -7.58
CA LYS A 83 2.98 19.37 -8.68
C LYS A 83 3.25 17.90 -8.94
N GLU A 84 3.44 17.12 -7.88
CA GLU A 84 3.66 15.68 -7.94
C GLU A 84 2.45 14.94 -8.50
N MET A 85 1.26 15.24 -7.98
CA MET A 85 0.01 14.61 -8.43
C MET A 85 -0.31 14.94 -9.89
N LYS A 86 0.01 16.15 -10.35
CA LYS A 86 -0.11 16.53 -11.76
C LYS A 86 0.82 15.69 -12.66
N TRP A 87 2.06 15.43 -12.22
CA TRP A 87 2.96 14.54 -12.93
C TRP A 87 2.41 13.11 -12.95
N MET A 88 1.97 12.58 -11.81
CA MET A 88 1.36 11.25 -11.74
C MET A 88 0.17 11.10 -12.70
N GLN A 89 -0.72 12.09 -12.72
CA GLN A 89 -1.84 12.12 -13.66
C GLN A 89 -1.36 12.08 -15.12
N SER A 90 -0.33 12.87 -15.46
CA SER A 90 0.16 12.97 -16.83
C SER A 90 0.76 11.67 -17.37
N ILE A 91 1.28 10.81 -16.51
CA ILE A 91 1.85 9.51 -16.87
C ILE A 91 0.89 8.34 -16.63
N GLY A 92 -0.32 8.60 -16.13
CA GLY A 92 -1.36 7.59 -15.98
C GLY A 92 -1.30 6.77 -14.69
N ILE A 93 -0.63 7.25 -13.64
CA ILE A 93 -0.71 6.67 -12.29
C ILE A 93 -2.16 6.76 -11.80
N ARG A 94 -2.63 5.71 -11.13
CA ARG A 94 -4.04 5.59 -10.72
C ARG A 94 -4.27 5.77 -9.23
N GLY A 95 -3.24 5.70 -8.42
CA GLY A 95 -3.38 5.89 -6.98
C GLY A 95 -2.05 6.00 -6.26
N ILE A 96 -2.15 6.31 -4.98
CA ILE A 96 -1.02 6.46 -4.07
C ILE A 96 -1.27 5.71 -2.77
N LYS A 97 -0.22 5.13 -2.23
CA LYS A 97 -0.13 4.71 -0.84
C LYS A 97 0.65 5.78 -0.08
N VAL A 98 0.04 6.38 0.93
CA VAL A 98 0.71 7.38 1.76
C VAL A 98 0.86 6.84 3.17
N ASP A 99 2.07 6.87 3.69
CA ASP A 99 2.47 6.13 4.88
C ASP A 99 3.10 7.04 5.96
N PHE A 100 3.18 6.53 7.20
CA PHE A 100 3.89 7.15 8.33
C PHE A 100 3.32 8.50 8.80
N PHE A 101 2.02 8.58 9.07
CA PHE A 101 1.40 9.83 9.53
C PHE A 101 1.78 10.24 10.95
N GLY A 102 2.17 9.31 11.81
CA GLY A 102 2.69 9.63 13.14
C GLY A 102 1.67 10.16 14.15
N GLY A 103 0.40 9.75 14.04
CA GLY A 103 -0.64 10.06 15.05
C GLY A 103 -1.91 10.69 14.51
N ASP A 104 -2.70 11.29 15.43
CA ASP A 104 -4.04 11.81 15.17
C ASP A 104 -4.22 13.26 15.67
N LYS A 105 -3.14 14.03 15.77
CA LYS A 105 -3.23 15.44 16.13
C LYS A 105 -3.92 16.23 15.02
N GLN A 106 -4.50 17.37 15.35
CA GLN A 106 -5.26 18.19 14.41
C GLN A 106 -4.51 18.46 13.11
N MET A 107 -3.22 18.77 13.17
CA MET A 107 -2.39 18.98 11.96
C MET A 107 -2.29 17.73 11.09
N THR A 108 -2.17 16.57 11.72
CA THR A 108 -2.13 15.28 11.00
C THR A 108 -3.49 14.97 10.38
N MET A 109 -4.58 15.22 11.11
CA MET A 109 -5.94 15.05 10.59
C MET A 109 -6.20 15.96 9.39
N GLN A 110 -5.77 17.22 9.46
CA GLN A 110 -5.85 18.13 8.32
C GLN A 110 -5.04 17.63 7.11
N LEU A 111 -3.86 17.03 7.34
CA LEU A 111 -3.04 16.49 6.27
C LEU A 111 -3.71 15.32 5.53
N TYR A 112 -4.45 14.44 6.24
CA TYR A 112 -5.26 13.41 5.58
C TYR A 112 -6.27 14.01 4.60
N GLU A 113 -7.01 15.02 5.04
CA GLU A 113 -8.04 15.66 4.23
C GLU A 113 -7.43 16.47 3.07
N ASP A 114 -6.33 17.16 3.31
CA ASP A 114 -5.59 17.88 2.26
C ASP A 114 -5.11 16.94 1.16
N ILE A 115 -4.55 15.78 1.53
CA ILE A 115 -4.09 14.77 0.57
C ILE A 115 -5.27 14.20 -0.21
N LEU A 116 -6.37 13.86 0.46
CA LEU A 116 -7.57 13.33 -0.19
C LEU A 116 -8.17 14.33 -1.17
N SER A 117 -8.30 15.59 -0.75
CA SER A 117 -8.84 16.67 -1.58
C SER A 117 -8.00 16.89 -2.83
N ASP A 118 -6.68 17.08 -2.66
CA ASP A 118 -5.78 17.28 -3.79
C ASP A 118 -5.75 16.05 -4.72
N ALA A 119 -5.65 14.84 -4.18
CA ALA A 119 -5.63 13.62 -4.96
C ALA A 119 -6.91 13.43 -5.80
N ASN A 120 -8.07 13.83 -5.27
CA ASN A 120 -9.34 13.79 -5.99
C ASN A 120 -9.32 14.67 -7.25
N GLU A 121 -8.73 15.87 -7.18
CA GLU A 121 -8.61 16.76 -8.34
C GLU A 121 -7.77 16.15 -9.49
N TYR A 122 -6.81 15.26 -9.14
CA TYR A 122 -5.96 14.59 -10.12
C TYR A 122 -6.41 13.16 -10.47
N GLY A 123 -7.56 12.72 -9.95
CA GLY A 123 -8.12 11.40 -10.26
C GLY A 123 -7.33 10.24 -9.67
N LEU A 124 -6.71 10.45 -8.50
CA LEU A 124 -5.89 9.45 -7.80
C LEU A 124 -6.66 8.82 -6.64
N LEU A 125 -6.71 7.50 -6.58
CA LEU A 125 -7.14 6.77 -5.39
C LEU A 125 -6.08 6.86 -4.30
N VAL A 126 -6.50 6.84 -3.04
CA VAL A 126 -5.61 6.99 -1.90
C VAL A 126 -5.79 5.85 -0.91
N ILE A 127 -4.67 5.26 -0.51
CA ILE A 127 -4.57 4.27 0.56
C ILE A 127 -3.66 4.84 1.64
N PHE A 128 -4.09 4.82 2.90
CA PHE A 128 -3.30 5.29 4.03
C PHE A 128 -2.72 4.14 4.83
N HIS A 129 -1.42 4.23 5.13
CA HIS A 129 -0.69 3.35 6.04
C HIS A 129 -0.04 4.14 7.17
N GLY A 130 0.46 3.44 8.21
CA GLY A 130 1.01 4.10 9.39
C GLY A 130 0.07 5.19 9.93
N CYS A 131 -1.21 4.93 9.96
CA CYS A 131 -2.28 5.91 10.05
C CYS A 131 -3.21 5.66 11.24
N THR A 132 -4.01 6.68 11.60
CA THR A 132 -5.09 6.54 12.58
C THR A 132 -6.31 5.87 11.96
N LEU A 133 -7.27 5.49 12.81
CA LEU A 133 -8.59 4.99 12.39
C LEU A 133 -9.30 6.00 11.47
N PRO A 134 -9.95 5.54 10.39
CA PRO A 134 -10.72 6.42 9.51
C PRO A 134 -11.82 7.15 10.26
N ARG A 135 -12.11 8.37 9.81
CA ARG A 135 -13.08 9.27 10.43
C ARG A 135 -14.27 9.56 9.50
N GLY A 136 -14.72 8.55 8.76
CA GLY A 136 -15.82 8.68 7.81
C GLY A 136 -15.39 9.27 6.46
N TRP A 137 -14.11 9.20 6.13
CA TRP A 137 -13.56 9.75 4.87
C TRP A 137 -14.19 9.13 3.63
N GLU A 138 -14.64 7.87 3.68
CA GLU A 138 -15.36 7.22 2.58
C GLU A 138 -16.63 7.95 2.15
N ARG A 139 -17.23 8.70 3.07
CA ARG A 139 -18.47 9.47 2.81
C ARG A 139 -18.17 10.86 2.26
N MET A 140 -16.96 11.35 2.48
CA MET A 140 -16.55 12.71 2.11
C MET A 140 -15.71 12.74 0.84
N TYR A 141 -14.87 11.72 0.67
CA TYR A 141 -13.88 11.65 -0.41
C TYR A 141 -14.03 10.35 -1.20
N PRO A 142 -14.58 10.40 -2.42
CA PRO A 142 -14.82 9.20 -3.23
C PRO A 142 -13.53 8.49 -3.67
N ASN A 143 -12.41 9.17 -3.60
CA ASN A 143 -11.08 8.64 -3.91
C ASN A 143 -10.35 8.03 -2.70
N PHE A 144 -10.92 8.08 -1.49
CA PHE A 144 -10.40 7.31 -0.37
C PHE A 144 -10.73 5.84 -0.58
N ALA A 145 -9.72 5.02 -0.82
CA ALA A 145 -9.90 3.58 -1.03
C ALA A 145 -9.95 2.83 0.30
N SER A 146 -8.93 2.97 1.12
CA SER A 146 -8.85 2.29 2.42
C SER A 146 -7.72 2.84 3.28
N SER A 147 -7.65 2.37 4.51
CA SER A 147 -6.52 2.61 5.40
C SER A 147 -6.16 1.37 6.19
N GLU A 148 -4.89 1.26 6.57
CA GLU A 148 -4.41 0.18 7.41
C GLU A 148 -5.01 0.28 8.83
N ALA A 149 -4.51 1.18 9.64
CA ALA A 149 -4.92 1.44 11.02
C ALA A 149 -5.13 0.18 11.87
N VAL A 150 -4.24 -0.79 11.70
CA VAL A 150 -4.24 -2.10 12.37
C VAL A 150 -2.83 -2.70 12.27
N LEU A 151 -2.50 -3.69 13.08
CA LEU A 151 -1.33 -4.53 12.84
C LEU A 151 -1.63 -5.45 11.66
N ALA A 152 -1.24 -5.01 10.47
CA ALA A 152 -1.55 -5.65 9.20
C ALA A 152 -0.59 -6.82 8.87
N SER A 153 -0.77 -7.41 7.70
CA SER A 153 0.00 -8.60 7.28
C SER A 153 1.50 -8.37 7.21
N GLU A 154 1.97 -7.15 7.00
CA GLU A 154 3.42 -6.86 7.02
C GLU A 154 4.07 -7.18 8.36
N ASN A 155 3.31 -7.07 9.47
CA ASN A 155 3.82 -7.40 10.81
C ASN A 155 4.17 -8.88 10.96
N LEU A 156 3.59 -9.75 10.14
CA LEU A 156 3.92 -11.18 10.10
C LEU A 156 5.36 -11.42 9.64
N HIS A 157 5.87 -10.53 8.79
CA HIS A 157 7.27 -10.57 8.36
C HIS A 157 8.24 -10.18 9.47
N PHE A 158 7.83 -9.27 10.35
CA PHE A 158 8.73 -8.69 11.37
C PHE A 158 8.87 -9.55 12.62
N SER A 159 7.88 -10.36 12.99
CA SER A 159 7.98 -11.16 14.21
C SER A 159 7.17 -12.46 14.14
N GLN A 160 7.74 -13.53 14.76
CA GLN A 160 7.02 -14.78 14.95
C GLN A 160 5.80 -14.61 15.85
N GLY A 161 5.88 -13.75 16.86
CA GLY A 161 4.75 -13.45 17.74
C GLY A 161 3.55 -12.89 16.98
N SER A 162 3.77 -12.09 15.93
CA SER A 162 2.69 -11.62 15.04
C SER A 162 2.04 -12.79 14.29
N CYS A 163 2.84 -13.74 13.79
CA CYS A 163 2.31 -14.94 13.15
C CYS A 163 1.50 -15.81 14.11
N ASP A 164 1.96 -15.96 15.34
CA ASP A 164 1.31 -16.83 16.33
C ASP A 164 -0.05 -16.27 16.80
N HIS A 165 -0.22 -14.95 16.74
CA HIS A 165 -1.47 -14.28 17.13
C HIS A 165 -2.36 -13.89 15.94
N GLU A 166 -1.91 -14.06 14.71
CA GLU A 166 -2.63 -13.62 13.49
C GLU A 166 -4.06 -14.15 13.47
N ALA A 167 -4.23 -15.46 13.68
CA ALA A 167 -5.54 -16.11 13.58
C ALA A 167 -6.56 -15.50 14.55
N PHE A 168 -6.14 -15.21 15.77
CA PHE A 168 -6.99 -14.57 16.77
C PHE A 168 -7.29 -13.11 16.39
N ASN A 169 -6.25 -12.31 16.09
CA ASN A 169 -6.40 -10.89 15.78
C ASN A 169 -7.30 -10.67 14.56
N ALA A 170 -7.08 -11.45 13.49
CA ALA A 170 -7.85 -11.31 12.27
C ALA A 170 -9.33 -11.68 12.43
N THR A 171 -9.68 -12.55 13.37
CA THR A 171 -11.10 -12.82 13.68
C THR A 171 -11.81 -11.66 14.38
N LEU A 172 -11.06 -10.76 15.02
CA LEU A 172 -11.61 -9.57 15.68
C LEU A 172 -11.80 -8.39 14.70
N HIS A 173 -10.97 -8.29 13.68
CA HIS A 173 -10.93 -7.13 12.78
C HIS A 173 -12.28 -6.81 12.11
N PRO A 174 -13.07 -7.77 11.59
CA PRO A 174 -14.38 -7.48 11.00
C PRO A 174 -15.35 -6.81 11.96
N PHE A 175 -15.25 -7.13 13.25
CA PHE A 175 -16.16 -6.66 14.29
C PHE A 175 -15.69 -5.40 15.03
N ILE A 176 -14.41 -5.07 14.92
CA ILE A 176 -13.82 -3.92 15.61
C ILE A 176 -13.32 -2.90 14.57
N ARG A 177 -12.30 -3.25 13.79
CA ARG A 177 -11.64 -2.32 12.88
C ARG A 177 -12.51 -1.96 11.66
N ASN A 178 -13.16 -2.95 11.03
CA ASN A 178 -13.98 -2.71 9.85
C ASN A 178 -15.31 -1.98 10.15
N THR A 179 -15.72 -1.90 11.41
CA THR A 179 -16.92 -1.14 11.79
C THR A 179 -16.80 0.36 11.56
N VAL A 180 -15.57 0.88 11.45
CA VAL A 180 -15.30 2.31 11.25
C VAL A 180 -14.86 2.66 9.81
N GLY A 181 -14.79 1.68 8.93
CA GLY A 181 -14.46 1.89 7.52
C GLY A 181 -13.65 0.75 6.90
N SER A 182 -13.40 0.85 5.61
CA SER A 182 -12.61 -0.10 4.83
C SER A 182 -11.20 -0.26 5.40
N MET A 183 -10.67 -1.49 5.34
CA MET A 183 -9.37 -1.81 5.91
C MET A 183 -8.44 -2.38 4.85
N ASP A 184 -7.26 -1.78 4.70
CA ASP A 184 -6.15 -2.39 4.00
C ASP A 184 -5.31 -3.21 5.00
N PHE A 185 -5.53 -4.51 4.99
CA PHE A 185 -4.76 -5.44 5.83
C PHE A 185 -3.36 -5.70 5.25
N GLY A 186 -3.04 -5.11 4.10
CA GLY A 186 -1.84 -5.39 3.34
C GLY A 186 -2.00 -6.66 2.48
N GLY A 187 -0.90 -7.13 1.92
CA GLY A 187 -0.95 -8.22 0.96
C GLY A 187 -1.15 -9.58 1.59
N SER A 188 -2.09 -10.36 1.06
CA SER A 188 -2.19 -11.79 1.37
C SER A 188 -1.01 -12.53 0.74
N ALA A 189 -0.21 -13.23 1.56
CA ALA A 189 0.94 -13.99 1.14
C ALA A 189 0.76 -15.49 1.40
N LEU A 190 1.18 -16.34 0.46
CA LEU A 190 1.07 -17.78 0.57
C LEU A 190 2.39 -18.45 0.98
N ASN A 191 3.45 -17.69 1.14
CA ASN A 191 4.73 -18.20 1.61
C ASN A 191 4.59 -18.80 3.02
N LYS A 192 5.15 -19.98 3.23
CA LYS A 192 5.24 -20.59 4.56
C LYS A 192 6.20 -19.83 5.47
N TYR A 193 7.29 -19.34 4.90
CA TYR A 193 8.25 -18.48 5.56
C TYR A 193 8.21 -17.11 4.87
N TYR A 194 8.18 -16.03 5.64
CA TYR A 194 8.10 -14.67 5.10
C TYR A 194 9.46 -14.17 4.63
N ASN A 195 9.94 -14.74 3.54
CA ASN A 195 11.14 -14.34 2.82
C ASN A 195 11.00 -14.66 1.32
N ALA A 196 11.87 -14.09 0.49
CA ALA A 196 11.74 -14.14 -0.97
C ALA A 196 11.83 -15.55 -1.58
N ASP A 197 12.61 -16.44 -0.99
CA ASP A 197 12.87 -17.80 -1.48
C ASP A 197 12.09 -18.89 -0.70
N ASN A 198 11.23 -18.48 0.23
CA ASN A 198 10.45 -19.36 1.11
C ASN A 198 11.32 -20.41 1.87
N ALA A 199 12.61 -20.14 2.06
CA ALA A 199 13.51 -20.99 2.83
C ALA A 199 13.18 -20.94 4.34
N PRO A 200 13.53 -21.97 5.12
CA PRO A 200 13.16 -22.09 6.54
C PRO A 200 13.95 -21.11 7.43
N ARG A 201 13.74 -19.83 7.24
CA ARG A 201 14.30 -18.71 8.02
C ARG A 201 13.29 -17.57 8.13
N GLY A 202 13.48 -16.71 9.10
CA GLY A 202 12.54 -15.60 9.39
C GLY A 202 11.26 -16.08 10.06
N SER A 203 10.22 -15.29 10.03
CA SER A 203 8.92 -15.63 10.60
C SER A 203 8.24 -16.73 9.77
N ARG A 204 7.58 -17.65 10.46
CA ARG A 204 6.86 -18.76 9.85
C ARG A 204 5.36 -18.55 10.01
N ARG A 205 4.63 -18.56 8.90
CA ARG A 205 3.16 -18.53 8.92
C ARG A 205 2.60 -19.78 9.58
N VAL A 206 1.65 -19.60 10.50
CA VAL A 206 0.95 -20.69 11.21
C VAL A 206 -0.46 -20.92 10.68
N THR A 207 -1.00 -19.97 9.89
CA THR A 207 -2.30 -20.09 9.25
C THR A 207 -2.24 -20.84 7.93
N SER A 208 -3.38 -21.27 7.41
CA SER A 208 -3.48 -21.96 6.12
C SER A 208 -3.51 -20.96 4.94
N ASP A 209 -3.27 -21.45 3.72
CA ASP A 209 -3.37 -20.65 2.50
C ASP A 209 -4.79 -20.12 2.30
N VAL A 210 -5.80 -20.94 2.59
CA VAL A 210 -7.22 -20.53 2.51
C VAL A 210 -7.50 -19.39 3.49
N TYR A 211 -6.94 -19.45 4.69
CA TYR A 211 -7.06 -18.38 5.66
C TYR A 211 -6.44 -17.08 5.14
N ALA A 212 -5.21 -17.14 4.64
CA ALA A 212 -4.51 -15.97 4.10
C ALA A 212 -5.28 -15.33 2.94
N LEU A 213 -5.85 -16.12 2.03
CA LEU A 213 -6.69 -15.62 0.93
C LEU A 213 -8.01 -15.05 1.42
N ALA A 214 -8.62 -15.64 2.45
CA ALA A 214 -9.87 -15.15 3.01
C ALA A 214 -9.76 -13.74 3.59
N THR A 215 -8.59 -13.33 4.09
CA THR A 215 -8.38 -11.97 4.61
C THR A 215 -8.63 -10.90 3.55
N ALA A 216 -8.26 -11.14 2.30
CA ALA A 216 -8.51 -10.21 1.20
C ALA A 216 -10.02 -9.97 0.95
N VAL A 217 -10.85 -10.97 1.21
CA VAL A 217 -12.31 -10.89 1.03
C VAL A 217 -12.99 -10.32 2.28
N LEU A 218 -12.61 -10.82 3.46
CA LEU A 218 -13.30 -10.50 4.72
C LEU A 218 -13.11 -9.06 5.16
N PHE A 219 -11.98 -8.45 4.87
CA PHE A 219 -11.68 -7.09 5.34
C PHE A 219 -12.21 -5.99 4.43
N GLN A 220 -12.89 -6.36 3.36
CA GLN A 220 -13.74 -5.47 2.54
C GLN A 220 -13.05 -4.19 2.03
N SER A 221 -11.76 -4.27 1.72
CA SER A 221 -11.10 -3.18 1.03
C SER A 221 -11.58 -3.13 -0.44
N PRO A 222 -11.93 -1.97 -0.98
CA PRO A 222 -12.23 -1.83 -2.41
C PRO A 222 -10.98 -2.04 -3.28
N VAL A 223 -9.79 -1.92 -2.70
CA VAL A 223 -8.52 -2.29 -3.32
C VAL A 223 -7.94 -3.45 -2.51
N GLN A 224 -8.07 -4.66 -3.03
CA GLN A 224 -7.57 -5.87 -2.37
C GLN A 224 -6.09 -6.06 -2.72
N HIS A 225 -5.24 -6.25 -1.71
CA HIS A 225 -3.82 -6.50 -1.89
C HIS A 225 -3.46 -7.97 -1.81
N PHE A 226 -2.62 -8.39 -2.76
CA PHE A 226 -2.00 -9.72 -2.78
C PHE A 226 -0.49 -9.55 -2.82
N ALA A 227 0.20 -10.10 -1.84
CA ALA A 227 1.67 -10.12 -1.76
C ALA A 227 2.23 -11.43 -2.35
N LEU A 228 1.66 -11.86 -3.48
CA LEU A 228 2.12 -13.03 -4.21
C LEU A 228 3.32 -12.65 -5.07
N ALA A 229 4.35 -13.47 -5.05
CA ALA A 229 5.53 -13.29 -5.88
C ALA A 229 5.44 -14.15 -7.15
N PRO A 230 5.88 -13.65 -8.31
CA PRO A 230 5.99 -14.47 -9.50
C PRO A 230 7.01 -15.59 -9.25
N ASN A 231 6.65 -16.81 -9.57
CA ASN A 231 7.58 -17.95 -9.56
C ASN A 231 8.66 -17.75 -10.65
N ASN A 232 9.88 -18.21 -10.35
CA ASN A 232 10.98 -18.22 -11.32
C ASN A 232 10.78 -19.30 -12.38
#